data_e5947ad835ac85e397a0df597d46e0c5
#
_entry.id   e5947ad835ac85e397a0df597d46e0c5
#
_cell.length_a   1.000
_cell.length_b   1.000
_cell.length_c   1.000
_cell.angle_alpha   90.00
_cell.angle_beta   90.00
_cell.angle_gamma   90.00
#
_symmetry.space_group_name_H-M   'P 1'
#
loop_
_entity.id
_entity.type
_entity.pdbx_description
1 polymer ?
#
loop_
_entity_poly.entity_id
_entity_poly.type
_entity_poly.pdbx_seq_one_letter_code
_entity_poly.pdbx_strand_id
1 'polypeptide(L)'
;INGQPIEPEIGAVNTGDGTVTLSRRGTIRFVPYAGWQMEKIWLPAPEDVWGRFLEIAQDGYRGFTLAQHVGYSLFRVLAGFALGAVVGIPLGYAMGLSNWFRGWFDPIVEFMRPVPPLALIPLVIIWFGIDESGKIFLLFLAALWIMTIAARSGVSGVAIAKIHAAYSLGASKSQIMRHVIIPNSLPEIFTGARVAMGVCWGT
;
A
#
# COMPACT_ATOMS: atom_id res chain seq x y z
N ILE A 1 -47.66 -11.15 0.57
CA ILE A 1 -46.40 -11.67 1.14
C ILE A 1 -46.76 -13.01 1.72
N ASN A 2 -46.40 -14.11 1.06
CA ASN A 2 -46.75 -15.48 1.38
C ASN A 2 -46.14 -15.89 2.71
N GLY A 3 -46.83 -15.79 3.79
CA GLY A 3 -46.61 -16.21 5.17
C GLY A 3 -45.48 -17.20 5.57
N GLN A 4 -44.40 -17.24 4.84
CA GLN A 4 -43.20 -17.95 5.25
C GLN A 4 -42.44 -17.12 6.29
N PRO A 5 -42.02 -17.70 7.42
CA PRO A 5 -41.19 -17.01 8.39
C PRO A 5 -39.86 -16.66 7.70
N ILE A 6 -39.56 -15.35 7.62
CA ILE A 6 -38.29 -14.85 7.16
C ILE A 6 -37.29 -15.15 8.28
N GLU A 7 -36.40 -16.12 8.09
CA GLU A 7 -35.36 -16.41 9.05
C GLU A 7 -34.50 -15.14 9.29
N PRO A 8 -34.05 -14.89 10.53
CA PRO A 8 -33.37 -13.64 10.91
C PRO A 8 -31.98 -13.47 10.30
N GLU A 9 -31.50 -14.42 9.53
CA GLU A 9 -30.22 -14.36 8.84
C GLU A 9 -30.40 -13.86 7.42
N ILE A 10 -30.07 -12.56 7.23
CA ILE A 10 -29.65 -11.94 5.96
C ILE A 10 -30.13 -12.72 4.72
N GLY A 11 -31.42 -12.73 4.47
CA GLY A 11 -32.01 -13.38 3.33
C GLY A 11 -32.64 -12.32 2.41
N ALA A 12 -32.21 -12.26 1.15
CA ALA A 12 -32.98 -11.59 0.11
C ALA A 12 -33.96 -12.61 -0.48
N VAL A 13 -35.24 -12.37 -0.34
CA VAL A 13 -36.30 -13.19 -0.97
C VAL A 13 -36.76 -12.48 -2.24
N ASN A 14 -36.56 -13.13 -3.40
CA ASN A 14 -37.06 -12.63 -4.68
C ASN A 14 -38.59 -12.87 -4.75
N THR A 15 -39.35 -11.82 -4.73
CA THR A 15 -40.75 -11.80 -5.12
C THR A 15 -40.85 -11.32 -6.56
N GLY A 16 -41.78 -11.86 -7.38
CA GLY A 16 -41.84 -11.56 -8.81
C GLY A 16 -41.76 -10.07 -9.20
N ASP A 17 -42.10 -9.13 -8.27
CA ASP A 17 -42.10 -7.69 -8.50
C ASP A 17 -40.93 -6.95 -7.83
N GLY A 18 -40.06 -7.63 -7.08
CA GLY A 18 -38.96 -7.00 -6.36
C GLY A 18 -38.20 -7.94 -5.40
N THR A 19 -37.22 -7.42 -4.70
CA THR A 19 -36.52 -8.14 -3.62
C THR A 19 -36.90 -7.58 -2.26
N VAL A 20 -37.24 -8.48 -1.32
CA VAL A 20 -37.44 -8.15 0.09
C VAL A 20 -36.15 -8.45 0.84
N THR A 21 -35.53 -7.43 1.42
CA THR A 21 -34.32 -7.58 2.23
C THR A 21 -34.61 -7.26 3.69
N LEU A 22 -34.09 -8.12 4.59
CA LEU A 22 -34.14 -7.88 6.03
C LEU A 22 -32.83 -7.19 6.46
N SER A 23 -32.92 -6.00 7.03
CA SER A 23 -31.78 -5.31 7.62
C SER A 23 -31.43 -5.93 8.98
N ARG A 24 -30.14 -5.88 9.40
CA ARG A 24 -29.70 -6.26 10.75
C ARG A 24 -30.43 -5.53 11.89
N ARG A 25 -31.07 -4.40 11.60
CA ARG A 25 -31.92 -3.62 12.54
C ARG A 25 -33.37 -4.11 12.58
N GLY A 26 -33.71 -5.23 11.94
CA GLY A 26 -35.08 -5.76 11.91
C GLY A 26 -36.03 -5.00 10.98
N THR A 27 -35.54 -4.09 10.16
CA THR A 27 -36.41 -3.39 9.18
C THR A 27 -36.49 -4.17 7.88
N ILE A 28 -37.69 -4.36 7.38
CA ILE A 28 -37.97 -4.98 6.08
C ILE A 28 -37.96 -3.89 5.02
N ARG A 29 -37.10 -4.02 4.04
CA ARG A 29 -37.06 -3.10 2.88
C ARG A 29 -37.48 -3.86 1.64
N PHE A 30 -38.50 -3.38 0.98
CA PHE A 30 -38.89 -3.84 -0.35
C PHE A 30 -38.22 -2.98 -1.41
N VAL A 31 -37.49 -3.61 -2.30
CA VAL A 31 -36.85 -2.96 -3.44
C VAL A 31 -37.53 -3.48 -4.72
N PRO A 32 -38.34 -2.67 -5.38
CA PRO A 32 -39.00 -3.08 -6.61
C PRO A 32 -38.01 -3.25 -7.75
N TYR A 33 -38.26 -4.18 -8.66
CA TYR A 33 -37.49 -4.29 -9.89
C TYR A 33 -37.80 -3.11 -10.81
N ALA A 34 -37.04 -2.04 -10.69
CA ALA A 34 -37.14 -0.88 -11.58
C ALA A 34 -35.75 -0.62 -12.17
N GLY A 35 -35.53 -1.06 -13.41
CA GLY A 35 -34.29 -0.81 -14.13
C GLY A 35 -33.18 -1.85 -13.92
N TRP A 36 -31.96 -1.54 -14.37
CA TRP A 36 -30.75 -2.34 -14.18
C TRP A 36 -30.39 -2.38 -12.70
N GLN A 37 -30.57 -3.52 -12.06
CA GLN A 37 -30.13 -3.73 -10.68
C GLN A 37 -28.85 -4.57 -10.68
N MET A 38 -27.74 -3.94 -10.32
CA MET A 38 -26.52 -4.67 -9.95
C MET A 38 -26.66 -5.17 -8.51
N GLU A 39 -26.14 -6.36 -8.24
CA GLU A 39 -26.07 -6.88 -6.86
C GLU A 39 -25.34 -5.87 -5.97
N LYS A 40 -25.81 -5.71 -4.72
CA LYS A 40 -25.26 -4.76 -3.73
C LYS A 40 -23.75 -4.94 -3.46
N ILE A 41 -23.20 -6.11 -3.74
CA ILE A 41 -21.77 -6.39 -3.67
C ILE A 41 -20.96 -5.55 -4.66
N TRP A 42 -21.51 -5.30 -5.87
CA TRP A 42 -20.79 -4.60 -6.93
C TRP A 42 -21.08 -3.10 -6.94
N LEU A 43 -22.30 -2.72 -6.67
CA LEU A 43 -22.72 -1.33 -6.66
C LEU A 43 -23.79 -1.08 -5.58
N PRO A 44 -23.38 -0.87 -4.31
CA PRO A 44 -24.33 -0.53 -3.26
C PRO A 44 -24.93 0.86 -3.50
N ALA A 45 -26.20 1.05 -3.09
CA ALA A 45 -26.81 2.37 -3.16
C ALA A 45 -26.05 3.39 -2.30
N PRO A 46 -25.86 4.65 -2.75
CA PRO A 46 -25.13 5.67 -2.00
C PRO A 46 -25.64 5.87 -0.57
N GLU A 47 -26.94 5.72 -0.38
CA GLU A 47 -27.60 5.84 0.93
C GLU A 47 -27.20 4.69 1.88
N ASP A 48 -27.08 3.46 1.36
CA ASP A 48 -26.63 2.29 2.13
C ASP A 48 -25.16 2.45 2.54
N VAL A 49 -24.33 2.97 1.63
CA VAL A 49 -22.90 3.28 1.91
C VAL A 49 -22.78 4.34 3.01
N TRP A 50 -23.56 5.43 2.88
CA TRP A 50 -23.54 6.52 3.87
C TRP A 50 -24.06 6.07 5.23
N GLY A 51 -25.17 5.33 5.25
CA GLY A 51 -25.72 4.75 6.47
C GLY A 51 -24.73 3.82 7.17
N ARG A 52 -24.01 2.98 6.39
CA ARG A 52 -23.00 2.07 6.93
C ARG A 52 -21.76 2.81 7.44
N PHE A 53 -21.36 3.88 6.76
CA PHE A 53 -20.27 4.73 7.21
C PHE A 53 -20.58 5.38 8.57
N LEU A 54 -21.78 5.95 8.73
CA LEU A 54 -22.20 6.55 10.00
C LEU A 54 -22.29 5.51 11.13
N GLU A 55 -22.79 4.32 10.85
CA GLU A 55 -22.87 3.22 11.80
C GLU A 55 -21.45 2.82 12.29
N ILE A 56 -20.50 2.64 11.36
CA ILE A 56 -19.11 2.31 11.71
C ILE A 56 -18.43 3.46 12.46
N ALA A 57 -18.76 4.70 12.12
CA ALA A 57 -18.18 5.88 12.79
C ALA A 57 -18.67 6.01 14.24
N GLN A 58 -19.91 5.64 14.53
CA GLN A 58 -20.53 5.75 15.86
C GLN A 58 -20.30 4.50 16.73
N ASP A 59 -20.61 3.33 16.18
CA ASP A 59 -20.60 2.06 16.93
C ASP A 59 -19.26 1.31 16.82
N GLY A 60 -18.38 1.75 15.88
CA GLY A 60 -17.12 1.05 15.58
C GLY A 60 -17.35 -0.22 14.75
N TYR A 61 -16.27 -0.95 14.50
CA TYR A 61 -16.26 -2.22 13.79
C TYR A 61 -15.37 -3.23 14.50
N ARG A 62 -15.87 -4.44 14.77
CA ARG A 62 -15.15 -5.52 15.47
C ARG A 62 -14.50 -5.09 16.80
N GLY A 63 -15.17 -4.22 17.56
CA GLY A 63 -14.71 -3.78 18.88
C GLY A 63 -13.69 -2.64 18.87
N PHE A 64 -13.39 -2.07 17.70
CA PHE A 64 -12.50 -0.91 17.56
C PHE A 64 -13.23 0.26 16.90
N THR A 65 -12.90 1.47 17.33
CA THR A 65 -13.43 2.69 16.70
C THR A 65 -12.79 2.91 15.32
N LEU A 66 -13.47 3.65 14.44
CA LEU A 66 -12.94 4.02 13.13
C LEU A 66 -11.56 4.69 13.21
N ALA A 67 -11.39 5.59 14.19
CA ALA A 67 -10.12 6.28 14.43
C ALA A 67 -8.98 5.32 14.79
N GLN A 68 -9.26 4.28 15.59
CA GLN A 68 -8.29 3.24 15.92
C GLN A 68 -7.89 2.43 14.68
N HIS A 69 -8.87 2.02 13.85
CA HIS A 69 -8.56 1.31 12.60
C HIS A 69 -7.68 2.14 11.66
N VAL A 70 -7.99 3.42 11.48
CA VAL A 70 -7.19 4.35 10.66
C VAL A 70 -5.79 4.53 11.27
N GLY A 71 -5.71 4.71 12.58
CA GLY A 71 -4.44 4.86 13.30
C GLY A 71 -3.50 3.66 13.15
N TYR A 72 -4.01 2.45 13.36
CA TYR A 72 -3.24 1.23 13.17
C TYR A 72 -2.81 1.02 11.71
N SER A 73 -3.69 1.30 10.75
CA SER A 73 -3.36 1.20 9.33
C SER A 73 -2.27 2.21 8.94
N LEU A 74 -2.40 3.45 9.38
CA LEU A 74 -1.40 4.49 9.15
C LEU A 74 -0.05 4.13 9.77
N PHE A 75 -0.05 3.64 11.01
CA PHE A 75 1.17 3.19 11.68
C PHE A 75 1.87 2.07 10.88
N ARG A 76 1.14 1.06 10.41
CA ARG A 76 1.72 -0.03 9.60
C ARG A 76 2.34 0.49 8.32
N VAL A 77 1.63 1.35 7.58
CA VAL A 77 2.11 1.94 6.32
C VAL A 77 3.38 2.76 6.58
N LEU A 78 3.36 3.64 7.57
CA LEU A 78 4.53 4.47 7.90
C LEU A 78 5.71 3.64 8.40
N ALA A 79 5.49 2.66 9.26
CA ALA A 79 6.54 1.78 9.77
C ALA A 79 7.17 0.93 8.65
N GLY A 80 6.34 0.27 7.81
CA GLY A 80 6.83 -0.51 6.67
C GLY A 80 7.58 0.35 5.66
N PHE A 81 7.03 1.51 5.30
CA PHE A 81 7.70 2.46 4.41
C PHE A 81 9.03 2.97 4.99
N ALA A 82 9.05 3.39 6.26
CA ALA A 82 10.27 3.90 6.89
C ALA A 82 11.38 2.84 6.93
N LEU A 83 11.05 1.60 7.31
CA LEU A 83 11.98 0.49 7.29
C LEU A 83 12.50 0.22 5.86
N GLY A 84 11.60 0.20 4.87
CA GLY A 84 11.97 0.02 3.47
C GLY A 84 12.87 1.14 2.94
N ALA A 85 12.61 2.39 3.31
CA ALA A 85 13.43 3.53 2.94
C ALA A 85 14.80 3.50 3.63
N VAL A 86 14.86 3.21 4.94
CA VAL A 86 16.11 3.14 5.73
C VAL A 86 17.06 2.08 5.19
N VAL A 87 16.55 0.96 4.69
CA VAL A 87 17.37 -0.10 4.09
C VAL A 87 17.58 0.12 2.59
N GLY A 88 16.52 0.49 1.88
CA GLY A 88 16.53 0.62 0.41
C GLY A 88 17.38 1.78 -0.09
N ILE A 89 17.35 2.94 0.59
CA ILE A 89 18.17 4.09 0.15
C ILE A 89 19.66 3.78 0.24
N PRO A 90 20.24 3.32 1.36
CA PRO A 90 21.65 2.96 1.43
C PRO A 90 22.04 1.86 0.43
N LEU A 91 21.19 0.85 0.24
CA LEU A 91 21.41 -0.20 -0.73
C LEU A 91 21.44 0.36 -2.15
N GLY A 92 20.51 1.23 -2.51
CA GLY A 92 20.47 1.92 -3.81
C GLY A 92 21.72 2.78 -4.04
N TYR A 93 22.19 3.52 -3.03
CA TYR A 93 23.45 4.26 -3.10
C TYR A 93 24.65 3.32 -3.30
N ALA A 94 24.74 2.22 -2.56
CA ALA A 94 25.80 1.23 -2.72
C ALA A 94 25.83 0.65 -4.14
N MET A 95 24.66 0.35 -4.71
CA MET A 95 24.52 -0.14 -6.10
C MET A 95 24.87 0.93 -7.14
N GLY A 96 24.51 2.21 -6.87
CA GLY A 96 24.81 3.33 -7.78
C GLY A 96 26.29 3.69 -7.82
N LEU A 97 27.03 3.48 -6.72
CA LEU A 97 28.42 3.88 -6.56
C LEU A 97 29.42 2.76 -6.80
N SER A 98 29.00 1.50 -6.67
CA SER A 98 29.89 0.34 -6.75
C SER A 98 29.37 -0.71 -7.74
N ASN A 99 30.17 -1.02 -8.75
CA ASN A 99 29.85 -2.07 -9.72
C ASN A 99 29.76 -3.46 -9.06
N TRP A 100 30.46 -3.69 -7.95
CA TRP A 100 30.39 -4.94 -7.21
C TRP A 100 29.01 -5.14 -6.58
N PHE A 101 28.51 -4.13 -5.82
CA PHE A 101 27.16 -4.18 -5.27
C PHE A 101 26.09 -4.26 -6.37
N ARG A 102 26.29 -3.53 -7.44
CA ARG A 102 25.41 -3.57 -8.60
C ARG A 102 25.32 -4.98 -9.18
N GLY A 103 26.47 -5.65 -9.41
CA GLY A 103 26.49 -6.99 -9.99
C GLY A 103 25.74 -8.03 -9.13
N TRP A 104 25.81 -7.90 -7.80
CA TRP A 104 25.15 -8.83 -6.90
C TRP A 104 23.65 -8.54 -6.70
N PHE A 105 23.29 -7.29 -6.50
CA PHE A 105 21.93 -6.92 -6.10
C PHE A 105 21.00 -6.59 -7.28
N ASP A 106 21.54 -6.19 -8.44
CA ASP A 106 20.74 -5.85 -9.60
C ASP A 106 19.83 -7.01 -10.07
N PRO A 107 20.34 -8.25 -10.22
CA PRO A 107 19.49 -9.37 -10.63
C PRO A 107 18.36 -9.64 -9.62
N ILE A 108 18.63 -9.48 -8.32
CA ILE A 108 17.64 -9.68 -7.25
C ILE A 108 16.56 -8.61 -7.32
N VAL A 109 16.96 -7.35 -7.42
CA VAL A 109 16.02 -6.21 -7.47
C VAL A 109 15.15 -6.28 -8.73
N GLU A 110 15.74 -6.57 -9.89
CA GLU A 110 15.00 -6.68 -11.16
C GLU A 110 14.05 -7.91 -11.15
N PHE A 111 14.44 -9.01 -10.52
CA PHE A 111 13.58 -10.18 -10.34
C PHE A 111 12.41 -9.89 -9.40
N MET A 112 12.64 -9.19 -8.30
CA MET A 112 11.61 -8.91 -7.31
C MET A 112 10.67 -7.77 -7.72
N ARG A 113 11.09 -6.90 -8.63
CA ARG A 113 10.32 -5.75 -9.10
C ARG A 113 8.91 -6.09 -9.62
N PRO A 114 8.72 -7.10 -10.52
CA PRO A 114 7.40 -7.49 -11.01
C PRO A 114 6.56 -8.28 -10.01
N VAL A 115 7.15 -8.74 -8.89
CA VAL A 115 6.41 -9.54 -7.89
C VAL A 115 5.51 -8.63 -7.05
N PRO A 116 4.18 -8.74 -7.18
CA PRO A 116 3.28 -7.95 -6.36
C PRO A 116 3.41 -8.36 -4.89
N PRO A 117 3.55 -7.42 -3.94
CA PRO A 117 3.70 -7.74 -2.52
C PRO A 117 2.56 -8.61 -1.97
N LEU A 118 1.34 -8.41 -2.47
CA LEU A 118 0.17 -9.20 -2.10
C LEU A 118 0.30 -10.70 -2.44
N ALA A 119 1.05 -11.05 -3.49
CA ALA A 119 1.31 -12.45 -3.84
C ALA A 119 2.17 -13.17 -2.79
N LEU A 120 2.90 -12.44 -1.96
CA LEU A 120 3.73 -12.99 -0.89
C LEU A 120 2.95 -13.24 0.42
N ILE A 121 1.68 -12.86 0.49
CA ILE A 121 0.84 -13.05 1.70
C ILE A 121 0.88 -14.48 2.23
N PRO A 122 0.67 -15.54 1.42
CA PRO A 122 0.70 -16.91 1.93
C PRO A 122 2.04 -17.29 2.56
N LEU A 123 3.14 -16.85 1.94
CA LEU A 123 4.49 -17.11 2.43
C LEU A 123 4.76 -16.39 3.76
N VAL A 124 4.32 -15.15 3.85
CA VAL A 124 4.48 -14.33 5.06
C VAL A 124 3.63 -14.90 6.21
N ILE A 125 2.43 -15.40 5.93
CA ILE A 125 1.60 -16.05 6.95
C ILE A 125 2.30 -17.32 7.50
N ILE A 126 2.98 -18.08 6.65
CA ILE A 126 3.72 -19.28 7.08
C ILE A 126 4.91 -18.90 7.98
N TRP A 127 5.60 -17.79 7.69
CA TRP A 127 6.80 -17.36 8.44
C TRP A 127 6.49 -16.56 9.71
N PHE A 128 5.52 -15.67 9.65
CA PHE A 128 5.21 -14.71 10.71
C PHE A 128 3.84 -14.93 11.38
N GLY A 129 3.02 -15.84 10.81
CA GLY A 129 1.63 -15.98 11.25
C GLY A 129 0.74 -14.83 10.74
N ILE A 130 -0.48 -14.74 11.29
CA ILE A 130 -1.47 -13.69 10.94
C ILE A 130 -1.26 -12.44 11.82
N ASP A 131 -0.04 -12.14 12.17
CA ASP A 131 0.29 -11.08 13.12
C ASP A 131 0.61 -9.74 12.43
N GLU A 132 0.70 -8.66 13.21
CA GLU A 132 1.04 -7.31 12.74
C GLU A 132 2.44 -7.25 12.10
N SER A 133 3.38 -8.05 12.61
CA SER A 133 4.74 -8.19 12.09
C SER A 133 4.77 -8.60 10.61
N GLY A 134 3.93 -9.55 10.21
CA GLY A 134 3.82 -9.99 8.82
C GLY A 134 3.32 -8.88 7.90
N LYS A 135 2.35 -8.10 8.35
CA LYS A 135 1.81 -6.96 7.57
C LYS A 135 2.87 -5.88 7.36
N ILE A 136 3.59 -5.51 8.43
CA ILE A 136 4.69 -4.53 8.35
C ILE A 136 5.80 -5.04 7.45
N PHE A 137 6.12 -6.34 7.50
CA PHE A 137 7.14 -6.95 6.64
C PHE A 137 6.77 -6.91 5.15
N LEU A 138 5.49 -7.14 4.80
CA LEU A 138 5.02 -6.98 3.41
C LEU A 138 5.18 -5.55 2.90
N LEU A 139 4.79 -4.58 3.73
CA LEU A 139 4.94 -3.15 3.40
C LEU A 139 6.40 -2.74 3.30
N PHE A 140 7.25 -3.29 4.18
CA PHE A 140 8.71 -3.12 4.10
C PHE A 140 9.26 -3.62 2.77
N LEU A 141 8.91 -4.84 2.34
CA LEU A 141 9.37 -5.37 1.05
C LEU A 141 8.88 -4.53 -0.12
N ALA A 142 7.62 -4.09 -0.10
CA ALA A 142 7.07 -3.22 -1.13
C ALA A 142 7.86 -1.91 -1.27
N ALA A 143 8.15 -1.26 -0.16
CA ALA A 143 8.92 -0.01 -0.15
C ALA A 143 10.40 -0.23 -0.48
N LEU A 144 11.00 -1.32 -0.01
CA LEU A 144 12.43 -1.63 -0.15
C LEU A 144 12.88 -1.58 -1.62
N TRP A 145 12.20 -2.30 -2.49
CA TRP A 145 12.60 -2.39 -3.89
C TRP A 145 12.42 -1.07 -4.63
N ILE A 146 11.32 -0.39 -4.39
CA ILE A 146 11.05 0.91 -5.02
C ILE A 146 12.07 1.96 -4.57
N MET A 147 12.37 2.04 -3.28
CA MET A 147 13.35 2.98 -2.74
C MET A 147 14.77 2.67 -3.18
N THR A 148 15.12 1.38 -3.30
CA THR A 148 16.43 0.95 -3.82
C THR A 148 16.62 1.39 -5.27
N ILE A 149 15.62 1.18 -6.12
CA ILE A 149 15.66 1.57 -7.54
C ILE A 149 15.74 3.10 -7.67
N ALA A 150 14.93 3.83 -6.92
CA ALA A 150 14.91 5.29 -6.95
C ALA A 150 16.25 5.88 -6.49
N ALA A 151 16.81 5.39 -5.40
CA ALA A 151 18.11 5.85 -4.90
C ALA A 151 19.25 5.53 -5.89
N ARG A 152 19.27 4.31 -6.46
CA ARG A 152 20.22 3.93 -7.52
C ARG A 152 20.10 4.83 -8.74
N SER A 153 18.87 5.06 -9.22
CA SER A 153 18.60 5.93 -10.37
C SER A 153 19.05 7.36 -10.10
N GLY A 154 18.76 7.88 -8.91
CA GLY A 154 19.20 9.22 -8.49
C GLY A 154 20.72 9.38 -8.48
N VAL A 155 21.45 8.38 -8.00
CA VAL A 155 22.94 8.39 -8.01
C VAL A 155 23.47 8.30 -9.44
N SER A 156 22.93 7.39 -10.24
CA SER A 156 23.38 7.17 -11.63
C SER A 156 23.02 8.34 -12.54
N GLY A 157 21.98 9.13 -12.20
CA GLY A 157 21.53 10.30 -12.94
C GLY A 157 22.39 11.56 -12.71
N VAL A 158 23.34 11.53 -11.77
CA VAL A 158 24.22 12.69 -11.54
C VAL A 158 25.16 12.89 -12.72
N ALA A 159 25.10 14.06 -13.34
CA ALA A 159 25.96 14.36 -14.47
C ALA A 159 27.45 14.29 -14.09
N ILE A 160 28.21 13.50 -14.82
CA ILE A 160 29.66 13.29 -14.61
C ILE A 160 30.43 14.62 -14.63
N ALA A 161 29.98 15.59 -15.43
CA ALA A 161 30.58 16.94 -15.49
C ALA A 161 30.56 17.63 -14.12
N LYS A 162 29.50 17.48 -13.32
CA LYS A 162 29.41 18.05 -11.96
C LYS A 162 30.46 17.40 -11.03
N ILE A 163 30.66 16.10 -11.16
CA ILE A 163 31.62 15.35 -10.37
C ILE A 163 33.06 15.78 -10.72
N HIS A 164 33.37 15.90 -12.03
CA HIS A 164 34.67 16.36 -12.49
C HIS A 164 34.96 17.81 -12.09
N ALA A 165 33.95 18.71 -12.19
CA ALA A 165 34.09 20.09 -11.74
C ALA A 165 34.45 20.17 -10.24
N ALA A 166 33.78 19.35 -9.40
CA ALA A 166 34.10 19.29 -7.98
C ALA A 166 35.51 18.77 -7.71
N TYR A 167 35.98 17.75 -8.46
CA TYR A 167 37.35 17.27 -8.38
C TYR A 167 38.38 18.31 -8.79
N SER A 168 38.09 19.07 -9.85
CA SER A 168 38.99 20.15 -10.31
C SER A 168 39.14 21.27 -9.29
N LEU A 169 38.14 21.44 -8.42
CA LEU A 169 38.18 22.38 -7.29
C LEU A 169 38.84 21.77 -6.03
N GLY A 170 39.40 20.57 -6.12
CA GLY A 170 40.09 19.90 -5.01
C GLY A 170 39.18 19.22 -4.00
N ALA A 171 37.90 19.01 -4.32
CA ALA A 171 36.95 18.37 -3.41
C ALA A 171 37.33 16.87 -3.18
N SER A 172 37.30 16.45 -1.93
CA SER A 172 37.48 15.05 -1.54
C SER A 172 36.26 14.19 -1.92
N LYS A 173 36.45 12.86 -1.99
CA LYS A 173 35.34 11.92 -2.31
C LYS A 173 34.14 12.10 -1.37
N SER A 174 34.39 12.34 -0.08
CA SER A 174 33.34 12.56 0.92
C SER A 174 32.58 13.88 0.68
N GLN A 175 33.30 14.95 0.28
CA GLN A 175 32.68 16.22 -0.06
C GLN A 175 31.84 16.12 -1.33
N ILE A 176 32.32 15.41 -2.35
CA ILE A 176 31.54 15.14 -3.57
C ILE A 176 30.28 14.34 -3.26
N MET A 177 30.37 13.31 -2.42
CA MET A 177 29.21 12.55 -1.97
C MET A 177 28.18 13.48 -1.33
N ARG A 178 28.60 14.26 -0.32
CA ARG A 178 27.69 15.03 0.55
C ARG A 178 27.11 16.27 -0.14
N HIS A 179 27.90 16.94 -1.01
CA HIS A 179 27.50 18.21 -1.60
C HIS A 179 27.09 18.13 -3.08
N VAL A 180 27.44 17.04 -3.77
CA VAL A 180 27.08 16.85 -5.19
C VAL A 180 26.11 15.68 -5.37
N ILE A 181 26.48 14.48 -4.94
CA ILE A 181 25.70 13.28 -5.24
C ILE A 181 24.39 13.25 -4.46
N ILE A 182 24.44 13.39 -3.13
CA ILE A 182 23.25 13.34 -2.28
C ILE A 182 22.23 14.40 -2.68
N PRO A 183 22.56 15.71 -2.79
CA PRO A 183 21.57 16.72 -3.15
C PRO A 183 20.98 16.52 -4.55
N ASN A 184 21.79 16.07 -5.52
CA ASN A 184 21.29 15.82 -6.88
C ASN A 184 20.43 14.56 -7.00
N SER A 185 20.56 13.59 -6.10
CA SER A 185 19.74 12.36 -6.10
C SER A 185 18.41 12.53 -5.34
N LEU A 186 18.28 13.54 -4.48
CA LEU A 186 17.07 13.75 -3.67
C LEU A 186 15.77 13.84 -4.48
N PRO A 187 15.68 14.58 -5.60
CA PRO A 187 14.45 14.64 -6.38
C PRO A 187 13.94 13.27 -6.83
N GLU A 188 14.85 12.39 -7.25
CA GLU A 188 14.53 11.03 -7.67
C GLU A 188 14.08 10.18 -6.49
N ILE A 189 14.76 10.32 -5.35
CA ILE A 189 14.40 9.63 -4.10
C ILE A 189 12.99 10.07 -3.63
N PHE A 190 12.65 11.36 -3.68
CA PHE A 190 11.32 11.85 -3.33
C PHE A 190 10.25 11.35 -4.30
N THR A 191 10.57 11.25 -5.58
CA THR A 191 9.67 10.64 -6.59
C THR A 191 9.43 9.17 -6.27
N GLY A 192 10.49 8.43 -5.97
CA GLY A 192 10.39 7.04 -5.51
C GLY A 192 9.61 6.89 -4.20
N ALA A 193 9.82 7.79 -3.24
CA ALA A 193 9.08 7.79 -1.97
C ALA A 193 7.57 7.98 -2.18
N ARG A 194 7.17 8.86 -3.09
CA ARG A 194 5.76 9.04 -3.47
C ARG A 194 5.16 7.75 -4.04
N VAL A 195 5.88 7.10 -4.95
CA VAL A 195 5.42 5.84 -5.56
C VAL A 195 5.36 4.73 -4.52
N ALA A 196 6.40 4.59 -3.68
CA ALA A 196 6.45 3.59 -2.62
C ALA A 196 5.32 3.76 -1.60
N MET A 197 5.05 5.01 -1.18
CA MET A 197 3.93 5.32 -0.29
C MET A 197 2.59 4.95 -0.91
N GLY A 198 2.39 5.24 -2.21
CA GLY A 198 1.18 4.87 -2.95
C GLY A 198 0.98 3.36 -3.02
N VAL A 199 2.05 2.59 -3.25
CA VAL A 199 2.00 1.12 -3.26
C VAL A 199 1.71 0.57 -1.85
N CYS A 200 2.39 1.09 -0.82
CA CYS A 200 2.12 0.70 0.58
C CYS A 200 0.68 1.00 1.01
N TRP A 201 0.10 2.09 0.51
CA TRP A 201 -1.30 2.44 0.81
C TRP A 201 -2.29 1.51 0.11
N GLY A 202 -1.96 1.04 -1.10
CA GLY A 202 -2.81 0.13 -1.89
C GLY A 202 -2.67 -1.35 -1.54
N THR A 203 -1.71 -1.70 -0.68
CA THR A 203 -1.45 -3.07 -0.22
C THR A 203 -2.15 -3.35 1.09
#